data_9dbbe3997249fb47786ab12edd9dc5e1
#
_entry.id   9dbbe3997249fb47786ab12edd9dc5e1
#
_cell.length_a   1.000
_cell.length_b   1.000
_cell.length_c   1.000
_cell.angle_alpha   90.00
_cell.angle_beta   90.00
_cell.angle_gamma   90.00
#
_symmetry.space_group_name_H-M   'P 1'
#
loop_
_entity.id
_entity.type
_entity.pdbx_description
1 polymer ?
#
loop_
_entity_poly.entity_id
_entity_poly.type
_entity_poly.pdbx_seq_one_letter_code
_entity_poly.pdbx_strand_id
1 'polypeptide(L)'
;MSSPLEKQTEILNNLLQIMHNSVNSYYEYLDCTFDYFKDENDGSISIGEKFFFKKNGELKSVFLNYENKEVPNLVKELHSLMEEQTGGNWKEFKLTLDENGKAHTKFI
;
A
#
# COMPACT_ATOMS: atom_id res chain seq x y z
N MET A 1 20.81 2.66 12.76
CA MET A 1 20.28 1.51 11.99
C MET A 1 18.81 1.32 12.35
N SER A 2 17.96 1.33 11.35
CA SER A 2 16.51 1.17 11.57
C SER A 2 16.16 -0.29 11.90
N SER A 3 15.27 -0.49 12.86
CA SER A 3 14.73 -1.83 13.12
C SER A 3 13.80 -2.25 11.98
N PRO A 4 13.54 -3.54 11.78
CA PRO A 4 12.56 -3.99 10.78
C PRO A 4 11.18 -3.40 10.98
N LEU A 5 10.76 -3.20 12.23
CA LEU A 5 9.46 -2.59 12.53
C LEU A 5 9.43 -1.11 12.10
N GLU A 6 10.50 -0.38 12.34
CA GLU A 6 10.62 1.01 11.89
C GLU A 6 10.60 1.11 10.37
N LYS A 7 11.26 0.18 9.67
CA LYS A 7 11.24 0.12 8.22
C LYS A 7 9.86 -0.17 7.67
N GLN A 8 9.11 -1.08 8.28
CA GLN A 8 7.73 -1.35 7.90
C GLN A 8 6.87 -0.09 8.03
N THR A 9 7.00 0.60 9.15
CA THR A 9 6.26 1.85 9.40
C THR A 9 6.61 2.91 8.35
N GLU A 10 7.89 3.05 8.03
CA GLU A 10 8.36 4.00 7.02
C GLU A 10 7.76 3.70 5.64
N ILE A 11 7.74 2.42 5.24
CA ILE A 11 7.17 2.00 3.97
C ILE A 11 5.67 2.32 3.93
N LEU A 12 4.95 2.00 4.99
CA LEU A 12 3.50 2.27 5.08
C LEU A 12 3.21 3.77 5.01
N ASN A 13 4.03 4.58 5.69
CA ASN A 13 3.89 6.04 5.65
C ASN A 13 4.17 6.60 4.25
N ASN A 14 5.16 6.05 3.55
CA ASN A 14 5.46 6.45 2.18
C ASN A 14 4.30 6.13 1.24
N LEU A 15 3.70 4.94 1.39
CA LEU A 15 2.54 4.55 0.59
C LEU A 15 1.34 5.47 0.88
N LEU A 16 1.09 5.79 2.14
CA LEU A 16 0.02 6.73 2.51
C LEU A 16 0.26 8.11 1.91
N GLN A 17 1.50 8.59 1.89
CA GLN A 17 1.83 9.88 1.30
C GLN A 17 1.57 9.88 -0.20
N ILE A 18 1.89 8.79 -0.88
CA ILE A 18 1.61 8.64 -2.32
C ILE A 18 0.10 8.65 -2.56
N MET A 19 -0.66 7.93 -1.73
CA MET A 19 -2.13 7.93 -1.81
C MET A 19 -2.69 9.35 -1.64
N HIS A 20 -2.23 10.07 -0.62
CA HIS A 20 -2.66 11.43 -0.37
C HIS A 20 -2.33 12.35 -1.56
N ASN A 21 -1.12 12.25 -2.09
CA ASN A 21 -0.67 13.10 -3.19
C ASN A 21 -1.36 12.77 -4.52
N SER A 22 -1.96 11.60 -4.63
CA SER A 22 -2.67 11.16 -5.84
C SER A 22 -4.06 11.77 -5.98
N VAL A 23 -4.58 12.35 -4.90
CA VAL A 23 -5.88 13.01 -4.90
C VAL A 23 -5.66 14.52 -4.86
N ASN A 24 -5.96 15.21 -5.95
CA ASN A 24 -5.75 16.66 -6.08
C ASN A 24 -6.96 17.46 -5.59
N SER A 25 -7.62 16.99 -4.54
CA SER A 25 -8.80 17.66 -4.00
C SER A 25 -9.01 17.23 -2.56
N TYR A 26 -9.99 17.84 -1.91
CA TYR A 26 -10.48 17.40 -0.63
C TYR A 26 -10.99 15.95 -0.72
N TYR A 27 -10.74 15.16 0.30
CA TYR A 27 -11.29 13.81 0.43
C TYR A 27 -11.66 13.53 1.88
N GLU A 28 -12.60 12.61 2.07
CA GLU A 28 -13.05 12.18 3.39
C GLU A 28 -12.33 10.91 3.84
N TYR A 29 -11.88 10.09 2.89
CA TYR A 29 -11.39 8.74 3.15
C TYR A 29 -10.55 8.25 1.98
N LEU A 30 -9.47 7.52 2.27
CA LEU A 30 -8.63 6.88 1.27
C LEU A 30 -8.59 5.37 1.51
N ASP A 31 -8.58 4.58 0.44
CA ASP A 31 -8.52 3.12 0.50
C ASP A 31 -7.72 2.59 -0.67
N CYS A 32 -6.67 1.84 -0.38
CA CYS A 32 -5.90 1.17 -1.43
C CYS A 32 -5.63 -0.27 -1.06
N THR A 33 -5.94 -1.18 -1.98
CA THR A 33 -5.61 -2.60 -1.85
C THR A 33 -4.45 -2.91 -2.76
N PHE A 34 -3.38 -3.48 -2.21
CA PHE A 34 -2.19 -3.88 -2.94
C PHE A 34 -2.13 -5.39 -3.02
N ASP A 35 -1.95 -5.92 -4.24
CA ASP A 35 -1.84 -7.36 -4.49
C ASP A 35 -0.38 -7.73 -4.69
N TYR A 36 0.00 -8.90 -4.16
CA TYR A 36 1.34 -9.46 -4.35
C TYR A 36 1.20 -10.87 -4.91
N PHE A 37 1.74 -11.09 -6.09
CA PHE A 37 1.73 -12.40 -6.73
C PHE A 37 3.13 -12.77 -7.19
N LYS A 38 3.57 -13.95 -6.81
CA LYS A 38 4.85 -14.51 -7.25
C LYS A 38 4.59 -15.73 -8.12
N ASP A 39 5.11 -15.70 -9.35
CA ASP A 39 5.03 -16.84 -10.26
C ASP A 39 6.04 -17.89 -9.82
N GLU A 40 5.57 -19.10 -9.53
CA GLU A 40 6.43 -20.20 -9.07
C GLU A 40 7.33 -20.74 -10.17
N ASN A 41 6.97 -20.56 -11.44
CA ASN A 41 7.73 -21.08 -12.57
C ASN A 41 8.97 -20.27 -12.87
N ASP A 42 8.87 -18.94 -12.87
CA ASP A 42 9.98 -18.05 -13.23
C ASP A 42 10.43 -17.12 -12.09
N GLY A 43 9.74 -17.14 -10.96
CA GLY A 43 10.05 -16.29 -9.82
C GLY A 43 9.69 -14.82 -10.00
N SER A 44 8.99 -14.46 -11.06
CA SER A 44 8.59 -13.08 -11.28
C SER A 44 7.55 -12.64 -10.26
N ILE A 45 7.56 -11.37 -9.91
CA ILE A 45 6.65 -10.78 -8.93
C ILE A 45 5.80 -9.72 -9.62
N SER A 46 4.48 -9.85 -9.47
CA SER A 46 3.52 -8.88 -9.98
C SER A 46 2.83 -8.16 -8.84
N ILE A 47 2.78 -6.85 -8.90
CA ILE A 47 2.12 -6.02 -7.90
C ILE A 47 0.95 -5.31 -8.58
N GLY A 48 -0.25 -5.51 -8.01
CA GLY A 48 -1.45 -4.78 -8.45
C GLY A 48 -1.89 -3.80 -7.39
N GLU A 49 -2.70 -2.84 -7.78
CA GLU A 49 -3.23 -1.86 -6.86
C GLU A 49 -4.63 -1.41 -7.29
N LYS A 50 -5.50 -1.17 -6.29
CA LYS A 50 -6.84 -0.62 -6.48
C LYS A 50 -7.01 0.50 -5.48
N PHE A 51 -7.12 1.72 -5.96
CA PHE A 51 -7.17 2.91 -5.13
C PHE A 51 -8.50 3.63 -5.27
N PHE A 52 -9.13 3.91 -4.14
CA PHE A 52 -10.40 4.63 -4.06
C PHE A 52 -10.29 5.76 -3.04
N PHE A 53 -11.04 6.82 -3.27
CA PHE A 53 -11.23 7.85 -2.26
C PHE A 53 -12.70 8.25 -2.21
N LYS A 54 -13.11 8.77 -1.06
CA LYS A 54 -14.49 9.21 -0.85
C LYS A 54 -14.50 10.73 -0.81
N LYS A 55 -15.39 11.31 -1.59
CA LYS A 55 -15.58 12.76 -1.66
C LYS A 55 -17.06 13.05 -1.76
N ASN A 56 -17.58 13.87 -0.84
CA ASN A 56 -19.00 14.24 -0.78
C ASN A 56 -19.92 13.02 -0.77
N GLY A 57 -19.54 11.99 -0.02
CA GLY A 57 -20.30 10.76 0.09
C GLY A 57 -20.19 9.79 -1.08
N GLU A 58 -19.42 10.13 -2.11
CA GLU A 58 -19.23 9.26 -3.28
C GLU A 58 -17.85 8.64 -3.31
N LEU A 59 -17.81 7.34 -3.63
CA LEU A 59 -16.54 6.65 -3.87
C LEU A 59 -16.07 6.90 -5.29
N LYS A 60 -14.83 7.30 -5.43
CA LYS A 60 -14.20 7.56 -6.73
C LYS A 60 -12.94 6.73 -6.86
N SER A 61 -12.71 6.21 -8.05
CA SER A 61 -11.50 5.44 -8.37
C SER A 61 -10.53 6.34 -9.12
N VAL A 62 -9.25 6.22 -8.79
CA VAL A 62 -8.18 6.98 -9.45
C VAL A 62 -6.91 6.15 -9.39
N PHE A 63 -5.98 6.39 -10.31
CA PHE A 63 -4.68 5.74 -10.28
C PHE A 63 -3.74 6.45 -9.32
N LEU A 64 -2.92 5.67 -8.61
CA LEU A 64 -1.86 6.24 -7.80
C LEU A 64 -0.87 6.97 -8.71
N ASN A 65 -0.45 8.15 -8.29
CA ASN A 65 0.50 8.97 -9.02
C ASN A 65 1.90 8.82 -8.42
N TYR A 66 2.77 8.10 -9.11
CA TYR A 66 4.15 7.90 -8.68
C TYR A 66 5.04 7.71 -9.90
N GLU A 67 6.33 7.89 -9.71
CA GLU A 67 7.32 7.75 -10.77
C GLU A 67 8.00 6.40 -10.73
N ASN A 68 8.37 5.90 -11.90
CA ASN A 68 9.10 4.64 -12.07
C ASN A 68 8.38 3.47 -11.41
N LYS A 69 9.09 2.68 -10.61
CA LYS A 69 8.53 1.52 -9.91
C LYS A 69 8.48 1.74 -8.39
N GLU A 70 8.26 2.97 -7.98
CA GLU A 70 8.29 3.33 -6.56
C GLU A 70 7.31 2.50 -5.72
N VAL A 71 6.04 2.44 -6.12
CA VAL A 71 5.03 1.68 -5.37
C VAL A 71 5.28 0.18 -5.43
N PRO A 72 5.50 -0.44 -6.61
CA PRO A 72 5.84 -1.87 -6.64
C PRO A 72 7.06 -2.22 -5.79
N ASN A 73 8.08 -1.39 -5.79
CA ASN A 73 9.29 -1.64 -5.00
C ASN A 73 9.01 -1.56 -3.50
N LEU A 74 8.20 -0.60 -3.06
CA LEU A 74 7.79 -0.48 -1.66
C LEU A 74 7.00 -1.70 -1.20
N VAL A 75 6.06 -2.16 -2.01
CA VAL A 75 5.25 -3.34 -1.69
C VAL A 75 6.12 -4.60 -1.61
N LYS A 76 7.05 -4.77 -2.54
CA LYS A 76 7.99 -5.91 -2.51
C LYS A 76 8.87 -5.89 -1.27
N GLU A 77 9.38 -4.72 -0.90
CA GLU A 77 10.21 -4.56 0.29
C GLU A 77 9.42 -4.88 1.56
N LEU A 78 8.19 -4.39 1.65
CA LEU A 78 7.32 -4.68 2.79
C LEU A 78 7.06 -6.18 2.91
N HIS A 79 6.75 -6.85 1.81
CA HIS A 79 6.52 -8.29 1.80
C HIS A 79 7.75 -9.05 2.31
N SER A 80 8.94 -8.71 1.80
CA SER A 80 10.19 -9.35 2.19
C SER A 80 10.49 -9.17 3.67
N LEU A 81 10.31 -7.96 4.18
CA LEU A 81 10.53 -7.66 5.61
C LEU A 81 9.61 -8.48 6.50
N MET A 82 8.34 -8.57 6.15
CA MET A 82 7.36 -9.32 6.95
C MET A 82 7.60 -10.81 6.88
N GLU A 83 7.96 -11.34 5.71
CA GLU A 83 8.30 -12.75 5.56
C GLU A 83 9.51 -13.14 6.41
N GLU A 84 10.55 -12.31 6.42
CA GLU A 84 11.75 -12.53 7.23
C GLU A 84 11.47 -12.48 8.73
N GLN A 85 10.61 -11.57 9.17
CA GLN A 85 10.36 -11.35 10.59
C GLN A 85 9.34 -12.32 11.20
N THR A 86 8.30 -12.67 10.44
CA THR A 86 7.17 -13.43 10.97
C THR A 86 6.85 -14.69 10.18
N GLY A 87 7.54 -14.92 9.06
CA GLY A 87 7.17 -15.97 8.13
C GLY A 87 5.88 -15.67 7.38
N GLY A 88 5.34 -14.46 7.51
CA GLY A 88 4.12 -14.05 6.85
C GLY A 88 4.25 -14.06 5.34
N ASN A 89 3.27 -14.64 4.66
CA ASN A 89 3.23 -14.70 3.21
C ASN A 89 1.85 -14.25 2.74
N TRP A 90 1.57 -12.97 3.01
CA TRP A 90 0.29 -12.40 2.60
C TRP A 90 0.26 -12.20 1.08
N LYS A 91 -0.93 -12.27 0.51
CA LYS A 91 -1.15 -12.12 -0.93
C LYS A 91 -1.70 -10.76 -1.30
N GLU A 92 -2.28 -10.06 -0.32
CA GLU A 92 -2.72 -8.68 -0.49
C GLU A 92 -2.76 -7.98 0.85
N PHE A 93 -2.69 -6.66 0.82
CA PHE A 93 -2.98 -5.88 2.01
C PHE A 93 -3.76 -4.63 1.65
N LYS A 94 -4.57 -4.21 2.61
CA LYS A 94 -5.40 -3.03 2.48
C LYS A 94 -4.86 -1.94 3.38
N LEU A 95 -4.66 -0.75 2.82
CA LEU A 95 -4.19 0.42 3.55
C LEU A 95 -5.24 1.50 3.43
N THR A 96 -5.75 1.97 4.57
CA THR A 96 -6.82 2.97 4.60
C THR A 96 -6.43 4.14 5.48
N LEU A 97 -6.92 5.31 5.11
CA LEU A 97 -6.86 6.50 5.95
C LEU A 97 -8.31 6.92 6.20
N ASP A 98 -8.76 6.84 7.46
CA ASP A 98 -10.16 7.10 7.79
C ASP A 98 -10.46 8.60 7.89
N GLU A 99 -11.73 8.92 8.13
CA GLU A 99 -12.21 10.31 8.20
C GLU A 99 -11.58 11.11 9.34
N ASN A 100 -11.04 10.41 10.33
CA ASN A 100 -10.36 11.03 11.48
C ASN A 100 -8.84 11.17 11.26
N GLY A 101 -8.35 10.79 10.08
CA GLY A 101 -6.93 10.85 9.77
C GLY A 101 -6.13 9.70 10.35
N LYS A 102 -6.78 8.61 10.74
CA LYS A 102 -6.11 7.41 11.26
C LYS A 102 -5.89 6.40 10.16
N ALA A 103 -4.68 5.83 10.14
CA ALA A 103 -4.32 4.79 9.19
C ALA A 103 -4.64 3.41 9.74
N HIS A 104 -5.16 2.54 8.87
CA HIS A 104 -5.46 1.15 9.20
C HIS A 104 -4.84 0.25 8.14
N THR A 105 -4.31 -0.89 8.57
CA THR A 105 -3.68 -1.86 7.67
C THR A 105 -4.26 -3.24 7.95
N LYS A 106 -4.57 -3.99 6.88
CA LYS A 106 -5.04 -5.36 6.99
C LYS A 106 -4.32 -6.22 5.96
N PHE A 107 -3.65 -7.27 6.44
CA PHE A 107 -2.95 -8.24 5.59
C PHE A 107 -3.81 -9.49 5.42
N ILE A 108 -3.88 -10.00 4.17
CA ILE A 108 -4.73 -11.15 3.83
C ILE A 108 -3.91 -12.25 3.16
#